data_30ab1850b33e9d5ecd696ef0a67dc4b2
#
_entry.id   30ab1850b33e9d5ecd696ef0a67dc4b2
#
_cell.length_a   1.000
_cell.length_b   1.000
_cell.length_c   1.000
_cell.angle_alpha   90.00
_cell.angle_beta   90.00
_cell.angle_gamma   90.00
#
_symmetry.space_group_name_H-M   'P 1'
#
loop_
_entity.id
_entity.type
_entity.pdbx_description
1 polymer ?
#
loop_
_entity_poly.entity_id
_entity_poly.type
_entity_poly.pdbx_seq_one_letter_code
_entity_poly.pdbx_strand_id
1 'polypeptide(L)'
;IRIWGEFTEDPMATLAQLISDLGCETGKVGIEFSYLPTSDFQKLHALLPKADFIAADKIFDDLRQIKTPEETELLHRLSRISDTAIGASFDAVTPGMTEMDIASALTRSVYEQGAQDFKLMIVATGPRSELPNVGPTNRILEEGDICRVEIFSVINGYHAGVCRTASVGDPPKKASEIWANLVE
;
A
#
# COMPACT_ATOMS: atom_id res chain seq x y z
N ILE A 1 1.87 -26.01 1.32
CA ILE A 1 1.40 -25.06 0.29
C ILE A 1 0.58 -25.86 -0.72
N ARG A 2 -0.60 -25.34 -1.06
CA ARG A 2 -1.43 -25.81 -2.17
C ARG A 2 -1.55 -24.66 -3.16
N ILE A 3 -1.50 -25.01 -4.46
CA ILE A 3 -1.69 -24.06 -5.56
C ILE A 3 -3.02 -24.44 -6.21
N TRP A 4 -3.84 -23.46 -6.54
CA TRP A 4 -5.10 -23.63 -7.26
C TRP A 4 -5.03 -22.95 -8.64
N GLY A 5 -5.75 -23.49 -9.60
CA GLY A 5 -5.82 -22.93 -10.97
C GLY A 5 -6.93 -21.90 -11.07
N GLU A 6 -6.56 -20.62 -11.21
CA GLU A 6 -7.44 -19.44 -11.15
C GLU A 6 -8.71 -19.56 -12.03
N PHE A 7 -8.62 -20.20 -13.18
CA PHE A 7 -9.75 -20.33 -14.11
C PHE A 7 -10.42 -21.69 -14.13
N THR A 8 -9.90 -22.67 -13.39
CA THR A 8 -10.32 -24.08 -13.46
C THR A 8 -10.72 -24.67 -12.13
N GLU A 9 -10.37 -24.04 -11.02
CA GLU A 9 -10.59 -24.55 -9.68
C GLU A 9 -11.22 -23.50 -8.77
N ASP A 10 -11.99 -23.95 -7.78
CA ASP A 10 -12.50 -23.08 -6.71
C ASP A 10 -11.49 -23.03 -5.55
N PRO A 11 -10.95 -21.86 -5.19
CA PRO A 11 -9.99 -21.74 -4.10
C PRO A 11 -10.54 -22.24 -2.75
N MET A 12 -11.85 -22.10 -2.51
CA MET A 12 -12.46 -22.58 -1.27
C MET A 12 -12.57 -24.11 -1.24
N ALA A 13 -12.74 -24.75 -2.37
CA ALA A 13 -12.68 -26.21 -2.46
C ALA A 13 -11.26 -26.74 -2.18
N THR A 14 -10.25 -26.10 -2.76
CA THR A 14 -8.84 -26.43 -2.50
C THR A 14 -8.46 -26.20 -1.03
N LEU A 15 -8.94 -25.11 -0.42
CA LEU A 15 -8.74 -24.83 1.00
C LEU A 15 -9.44 -25.85 1.89
N ALA A 16 -10.69 -26.20 1.60
CA ALA A 16 -11.44 -27.22 2.35
C ALA A 16 -10.73 -28.58 2.32
N GLN A 17 -10.22 -28.98 1.14
CA GLN A 17 -9.45 -30.21 1.01
C GLN A 17 -8.17 -30.16 1.84
N LEU A 18 -7.44 -29.02 1.84
CA LEU A 18 -6.23 -28.86 2.68
C LEU A 18 -6.56 -28.99 4.17
N ILE A 19 -7.64 -28.36 4.64
CA ILE A 19 -8.10 -28.44 6.03
C ILE A 19 -8.43 -29.92 6.40
N SER A 20 -9.09 -30.64 5.50
CA SER A 20 -9.40 -32.06 5.69
C SER A 20 -8.15 -32.94 5.71
N ASP A 21 -7.20 -32.71 4.79
CA ASP A 21 -5.92 -33.44 4.75
C ASP A 21 -5.08 -33.24 6.04
N LEU A 22 -5.29 -32.12 6.73
CA LEU A 22 -4.67 -31.84 8.01
C LEU A 22 -5.44 -32.41 9.22
N GLY A 23 -6.59 -33.07 8.99
CA GLY A 23 -7.44 -33.65 10.04
C GLY A 23 -8.19 -32.59 10.87
N CYS A 24 -8.41 -31.40 10.33
CA CYS A 24 -9.02 -30.27 11.01
C CYS A 24 -10.49 -30.01 10.63
N GLU A 25 -11.12 -30.92 9.86
CA GLU A 25 -12.48 -30.78 9.35
C GLU A 25 -13.58 -30.80 10.43
N THR A 26 -13.24 -31.20 11.66
CA THR A 26 -14.15 -31.19 12.83
C THR A 26 -13.60 -30.35 13.99
N GLY A 27 -12.45 -29.66 13.75
CA GLY A 27 -11.74 -28.88 14.77
C GLY A 27 -12.08 -27.40 14.71
N LYS A 28 -11.36 -26.61 15.53
CA LYS A 28 -11.39 -25.15 15.46
C LYS A 28 -10.48 -24.68 14.35
N VAL A 29 -11.01 -23.87 13.45
CA VAL A 29 -10.29 -23.25 12.33
C VAL A 29 -10.32 -21.74 12.50
N GLY A 30 -9.16 -21.12 12.75
CA GLY A 30 -9.04 -19.67 12.87
C GLY A 30 -9.07 -19.00 11.51
N ILE A 31 -9.89 -17.96 11.35
CA ILE A 31 -10.06 -17.18 10.12
C ILE A 31 -9.92 -15.68 10.42
N GLU A 32 -9.28 -14.95 9.50
CA GLU A 32 -9.34 -13.48 9.46
C GLU A 32 -10.65 -13.06 8.76
N PHE A 33 -11.73 -12.91 9.53
CA PHE A 33 -13.04 -12.55 8.98
C PHE A 33 -13.06 -11.15 8.35
N SER A 34 -12.15 -10.27 8.75
CA SER A 34 -12.01 -8.94 8.16
C SER A 34 -11.54 -8.97 6.69
N TYR A 35 -10.93 -10.07 6.25
CA TYR A 35 -10.34 -10.21 4.91
C TYR A 35 -11.05 -11.25 4.04
N LEU A 36 -11.67 -12.27 4.62
CA LEU A 36 -12.33 -13.30 3.83
C LEU A 36 -13.69 -12.78 3.34
N PRO A 37 -13.94 -12.74 2.01
CA PRO A 37 -15.23 -12.36 1.47
C PRO A 37 -16.35 -13.27 2.00
N THR A 38 -17.51 -12.68 2.29
CA THR A 38 -18.65 -13.42 2.84
C THR A 38 -19.06 -14.60 1.95
N SER A 39 -19.04 -14.45 0.62
CA SER A 39 -19.32 -15.50 -0.34
C SER A 39 -18.37 -16.69 -0.22
N ASP A 40 -17.09 -16.40 0.00
CA ASP A 40 -16.05 -17.43 0.11
C ASP A 40 -16.15 -18.14 1.46
N PHE A 41 -16.43 -17.40 2.54
CA PHE A 41 -16.73 -18.02 3.83
C PHE A 41 -17.96 -18.93 3.76
N GLN A 42 -19.05 -18.52 3.11
CA GLN A 42 -20.25 -19.35 2.95
C GLN A 42 -19.94 -20.65 2.20
N LYS A 43 -19.15 -20.60 1.14
CA LYS A 43 -18.69 -21.79 0.42
C LYS A 43 -17.84 -22.71 1.30
N LEU A 44 -16.85 -22.14 1.98
CA LEU A 44 -15.96 -22.89 2.86
C LEU A 44 -16.75 -23.58 3.98
N HIS A 45 -17.69 -22.86 4.62
CA HIS A 45 -18.56 -23.41 5.66
C HIS A 45 -19.46 -24.52 5.13
N ALA A 46 -19.99 -24.40 3.91
CA ALA A 46 -20.78 -25.45 3.28
C ALA A 46 -19.97 -26.72 2.99
N LEU A 47 -18.69 -26.57 2.64
CA LEU A 47 -17.78 -27.69 2.38
C LEU A 47 -17.29 -28.37 3.68
N LEU A 48 -17.23 -27.63 4.79
CA LEU A 48 -16.76 -28.09 6.10
C LEU A 48 -17.81 -27.80 7.20
N PRO A 49 -19.00 -28.44 7.13
CA PRO A 49 -20.13 -28.08 8.02
C PRO A 49 -19.91 -28.48 9.49
N LYS A 50 -18.87 -29.26 9.79
CA LYS A 50 -18.53 -29.68 11.15
C LYS A 50 -17.35 -28.92 11.75
N ALA A 51 -16.70 -28.04 10.98
CA ALA A 51 -15.63 -27.21 11.47
C ALA A 51 -16.21 -26.06 12.30
N ASP A 52 -15.56 -25.73 13.41
CA ASP A 52 -15.86 -24.57 14.24
C ASP A 52 -14.97 -23.39 13.81
N PHE A 53 -15.52 -22.50 12.97
CA PHE A 53 -14.79 -21.34 12.47
C PHE A 53 -14.81 -20.22 13.49
N ILE A 54 -13.62 -19.82 13.95
CA ILE A 54 -13.44 -18.77 14.99
C ILE A 54 -12.62 -17.60 14.44
N ALA A 55 -12.86 -16.40 14.97
CA ALA A 55 -12.11 -15.21 14.61
C ALA A 55 -10.64 -15.33 15.08
N ALA A 56 -9.71 -15.13 14.16
CA ALA A 56 -8.27 -15.14 14.40
C ALA A 56 -7.59 -13.80 14.07
N ASP A 57 -8.38 -12.78 13.67
CA ASP A 57 -7.88 -11.45 13.29
C ASP A 57 -6.89 -10.91 14.32
N LYS A 58 -7.28 -10.91 15.60
CA LYS A 58 -6.41 -10.42 16.67
C LYS A 58 -5.09 -11.20 16.82
N ILE A 59 -5.09 -12.49 16.57
CA ILE A 59 -3.88 -13.32 16.68
C ILE A 59 -2.88 -12.89 15.61
N PHE A 60 -3.36 -12.70 14.38
CA PHE A 60 -2.50 -12.25 13.27
C PHE A 60 -2.06 -10.80 13.44
N ASP A 61 -2.92 -9.91 13.96
CA ASP A 61 -2.55 -8.54 14.29
C ASP A 61 -1.43 -8.49 15.32
N ASP A 62 -1.55 -9.24 16.40
CA ASP A 62 -0.53 -9.32 17.46
C ASP A 62 0.80 -9.87 16.92
N LEU A 63 0.76 -10.91 16.05
CA LEU A 63 1.95 -11.49 15.42
C LEU A 63 2.65 -10.49 14.48
N ARG A 64 1.89 -9.69 13.74
CA ARG A 64 2.43 -8.70 12.78
C ARG A 64 2.90 -7.42 13.45
N GLN A 65 2.54 -7.16 14.71
CA GLN A 65 2.85 -5.91 15.39
C GLN A 65 4.34 -5.76 15.69
N ILE A 66 5.01 -6.84 16.07
CA ILE A 66 6.43 -6.86 16.38
C ILE A 66 7.17 -7.51 15.21
N LYS A 67 8.00 -6.70 14.53
CA LYS A 67 8.77 -7.14 13.35
C LYS A 67 10.07 -7.82 13.76
N THR A 68 10.48 -8.81 12.97
CA THR A 68 11.83 -9.39 13.09
C THR A 68 12.89 -8.41 12.57
N PRO A 69 14.18 -8.64 12.84
CA PRO A 69 15.26 -7.81 12.25
C PRO A 69 15.23 -7.80 10.72
N GLU A 70 14.94 -8.93 10.08
CA GLU A 70 14.86 -9.08 8.62
C GLU A 70 13.67 -8.28 8.04
N GLU A 71 12.51 -8.32 8.70
CA GLU A 71 11.34 -7.52 8.33
C GLU A 71 11.63 -6.03 8.49
N THR A 72 12.34 -5.64 9.54
CA THR A 72 12.74 -4.25 9.79
C THR A 72 13.68 -3.74 8.70
N GLU A 73 14.68 -4.53 8.28
CA GLU A 73 15.58 -4.16 7.18
C GLU A 73 14.83 -4.04 5.85
N LEU A 74 13.87 -4.94 5.59
CA LEU A 74 13.02 -4.84 4.41
C LEU A 74 12.18 -3.56 4.41
N LEU A 75 11.60 -3.18 5.54
CA LEU A 75 10.84 -1.92 5.69
C LEU A 75 11.74 -0.69 5.51
N HIS A 76 12.97 -0.72 6.03
CA HIS A 76 13.96 0.34 5.77
C HIS A 76 14.29 0.46 4.27
N ARG A 77 14.50 -0.68 3.60
CA ARG A 77 14.72 -0.69 2.14
C ARG A 77 13.55 -0.08 1.40
N LEU A 78 12.31 -0.48 1.72
CA LEU A 78 11.09 0.04 1.11
C LEU A 78 10.93 1.54 1.33
N SER A 79 11.20 2.03 2.54
CA SER A 79 11.16 3.47 2.85
C SER A 79 12.18 4.25 2.02
N ARG A 80 13.40 3.73 1.83
CA ARG A 80 14.42 4.34 0.96
C ARG A 80 14.00 4.37 -0.50
N ILE A 81 13.39 3.30 -1.01
CA ILE A 81 12.84 3.26 -2.38
C ILE A 81 11.79 4.36 -2.55
N SER A 82 10.82 4.43 -1.63
CA SER A 82 9.77 5.46 -1.68
C SER A 82 10.33 6.88 -1.60
N ASP A 83 11.27 7.13 -0.71
CA ASP A 83 11.91 8.46 -0.53
C ASP A 83 12.70 8.89 -1.78
N THR A 84 13.54 8.00 -2.30
CA THR A 84 14.31 8.25 -3.53
C THR A 84 13.40 8.48 -4.73
N ALA A 85 12.31 7.70 -4.83
CA ALA A 85 11.36 7.86 -5.93
C ALA A 85 10.64 9.21 -5.88
N ILE A 86 10.29 9.69 -4.70
CA ILE A 86 9.69 11.03 -4.53
C ILE A 86 10.69 12.11 -4.94
N GLY A 87 11.95 12.05 -4.47
CA GLY A 87 13.00 12.99 -4.88
C GLY A 87 13.15 13.03 -6.41
N ALA A 88 13.31 11.87 -7.05
CA ALA A 88 13.42 11.76 -8.49
C ALA A 88 12.19 12.32 -9.24
N SER A 89 10.99 12.17 -8.67
CA SER A 89 9.76 12.72 -9.27
C SER A 89 9.72 14.25 -9.20
N PHE A 90 10.21 14.84 -8.12
CA PHE A 90 10.32 16.29 -7.99
C PHE A 90 11.36 16.88 -8.96
N ASP A 91 12.50 16.21 -9.13
CA ASP A 91 13.56 16.62 -10.05
C ASP A 91 13.13 16.53 -11.53
N ALA A 92 12.18 15.64 -11.85
CA ALA A 92 11.76 15.37 -13.22
C ALA A 92 10.67 16.31 -13.74
N VAL A 93 10.04 17.14 -12.89
CA VAL A 93 8.88 17.93 -13.26
C VAL A 93 9.13 19.44 -13.18
N THR A 94 8.44 20.17 -14.02
CA THR A 94 8.53 21.64 -14.12
C THR A 94 7.13 22.25 -14.27
N PRO A 95 6.95 23.57 -14.04
CA PRO A 95 5.71 24.24 -14.35
C PRO A 95 5.21 23.95 -15.78
N GLY A 96 3.92 23.75 -15.93
CA GLY A 96 3.28 23.38 -17.21
C GLY A 96 3.13 21.88 -17.43
N MET A 97 3.84 21.03 -16.70
CA MET A 97 3.58 19.58 -16.64
C MET A 97 2.35 19.29 -15.76
N THR A 98 1.97 18.05 -15.60
CA THR A 98 0.76 17.65 -14.88
C THR A 98 1.07 16.80 -13.62
N GLU A 99 0.07 16.64 -12.74
CA GLU A 99 0.19 15.65 -11.64
C GLU A 99 0.43 14.23 -12.15
N MET A 100 -0.07 13.90 -13.36
CA MET A 100 0.19 12.60 -13.99
C MET A 100 1.65 12.43 -14.42
N ASP A 101 2.36 13.51 -14.75
CA ASP A 101 3.79 13.45 -15.05
C ASP A 101 4.60 13.15 -13.78
N ILE A 102 4.23 13.73 -12.62
CA ILE A 102 4.79 13.36 -11.32
C ILE A 102 4.56 11.87 -11.05
N ALA A 103 3.31 11.41 -11.21
CA ALA A 103 2.95 10.00 -10.96
C ALA A 103 3.72 9.03 -11.86
N SER A 104 3.94 9.41 -13.12
CA SER A 104 4.70 8.60 -14.09
C SER A 104 6.19 8.50 -13.70
N ALA A 105 6.81 9.60 -13.31
CA ALA A 105 8.19 9.63 -12.84
C ALA A 105 8.35 8.82 -11.54
N LEU A 106 7.42 8.99 -10.60
CA LEU A 106 7.37 8.28 -9.32
C LEU A 106 7.26 6.76 -9.54
N THR A 107 6.30 6.31 -10.36
CA THR A 107 6.08 4.90 -10.67
C THR A 107 7.32 4.28 -11.32
N ARG A 108 7.91 4.95 -12.31
CA ARG A 108 9.13 4.48 -12.98
C ARG A 108 10.24 4.26 -11.96
N SER A 109 10.51 5.25 -11.13
CA SER A 109 11.61 5.18 -10.14
C SER A 109 11.40 4.07 -9.12
N VAL A 110 10.17 3.83 -8.66
CA VAL A 110 9.84 2.74 -7.73
C VAL A 110 10.22 1.37 -8.34
N TYR A 111 9.83 1.12 -9.59
CA TYR A 111 10.16 -0.15 -10.26
C TYR A 111 11.64 -0.28 -10.63
N GLU A 112 12.30 0.79 -11.06
CA GLU A 112 13.74 0.80 -11.36
C GLU A 112 14.59 0.45 -10.13
N GLN A 113 14.12 0.80 -8.92
CA GLN A 113 14.76 0.46 -7.65
C GLN A 113 14.43 -0.95 -7.14
N GLY A 114 13.62 -1.72 -7.88
CA GLY A 114 13.32 -3.12 -7.61
C GLY A 114 12.16 -3.36 -6.66
N ALA A 115 11.26 -2.40 -6.48
CA ALA A 115 9.96 -2.70 -5.91
C ALA A 115 9.14 -3.54 -6.89
N GLN A 116 8.26 -4.38 -6.35
CA GLN A 116 7.39 -5.25 -7.14
C GLN A 116 6.06 -4.57 -7.50
N ASP A 117 5.66 -3.59 -6.67
CA ASP A 117 4.40 -2.86 -6.80
C ASP A 117 4.41 -1.61 -5.91
N PHE A 118 3.34 -0.83 -5.95
CA PHE A 118 3.01 0.18 -4.94
C PHE A 118 1.54 0.04 -4.51
N LYS A 119 1.24 0.29 -3.24
CA LYS A 119 -0.11 0.11 -2.68
C LYS A 119 -0.96 1.37 -2.72
N LEU A 120 -0.35 2.52 -2.50
CA LEU A 120 -1.01 3.81 -2.46
C LEU A 120 -0.12 4.84 -3.14
N MET A 121 -0.73 5.74 -3.89
CA MET A 121 -0.08 6.91 -4.45
C MET A 121 -0.99 8.13 -4.26
N ILE A 122 -0.47 9.14 -3.59
CA ILE A 122 -1.10 10.45 -3.48
C ILE A 122 -0.22 11.43 -4.24
N VAL A 123 -0.84 12.19 -5.15
CA VAL A 123 -0.23 13.35 -5.79
C VAL A 123 -1.27 14.45 -5.81
N ALA A 124 -0.99 15.54 -5.13
CA ALA A 124 -1.90 16.66 -5.00
C ALA A 124 -1.14 17.99 -5.05
N THR A 125 -1.54 18.89 -5.94
CA THR A 125 -0.85 20.17 -6.16
C THR A 125 -1.80 21.37 -6.06
N GLY A 126 -1.25 22.53 -5.70
CA GLY A 126 -1.98 23.76 -5.53
C GLY A 126 -3.21 23.61 -4.63
N PRO A 127 -4.40 24.06 -5.06
CA PRO A 127 -5.63 23.94 -4.25
C PRO A 127 -5.99 22.51 -3.87
N ARG A 128 -5.55 21.51 -4.62
CA ARG A 128 -5.79 20.09 -4.30
C ARG A 128 -4.90 19.57 -3.17
N SER A 129 -3.82 20.25 -2.83
CA SER A 129 -2.89 19.84 -1.77
C SER A 129 -3.53 19.82 -0.37
N GLU A 130 -4.67 20.48 -0.17
CA GLU A 130 -5.46 20.45 1.06
C GLU A 130 -6.27 19.16 1.24
N LEU A 131 -6.52 18.42 0.15
CA LEU A 131 -7.32 17.19 0.17
C LEU A 131 -6.51 16.02 0.77
N PRO A 132 -7.02 15.31 1.77
CA PRO A 132 -6.21 14.36 2.53
C PRO A 132 -5.80 13.12 1.73
N ASN A 133 -6.62 12.62 0.82
CA ASN A 133 -6.39 11.34 0.14
C ASN A 133 -6.90 11.38 -1.31
N VAL A 134 -6.06 11.87 -2.21
CA VAL A 134 -6.40 12.04 -3.62
C VAL A 134 -5.27 11.55 -4.53
N GLY A 135 -5.65 10.86 -5.59
CA GLY A 135 -4.73 10.45 -6.65
C GLY A 135 -4.40 11.57 -7.63
N PRO A 136 -3.42 11.36 -8.51
CA PRO A 136 -3.01 12.30 -9.54
C PRO A 136 -4.12 12.55 -10.57
N THR A 137 -4.10 13.76 -11.14
CA THR A 137 -5.00 14.19 -12.22
C THR A 137 -4.22 14.87 -13.34
N ASN A 138 -4.93 15.31 -14.37
CA ASN A 138 -4.35 16.14 -15.43
C ASN A 138 -4.24 17.64 -15.06
N ARG A 139 -4.32 17.98 -13.76
CA ARG A 139 -4.09 19.35 -13.32
C ARG A 139 -2.67 19.77 -13.71
N ILE A 140 -2.58 20.94 -14.34
CA ILE A 140 -1.32 21.56 -14.73
C ILE A 140 -0.66 22.19 -13.48
N LEU A 141 0.63 21.97 -13.34
CA LEU A 141 1.47 22.52 -12.28
C LEU A 141 1.75 23.99 -12.57
N GLU A 142 1.49 24.84 -11.59
CA GLU A 142 1.72 26.28 -11.66
C GLU A 142 2.83 26.68 -10.70
N GLU A 143 3.54 27.76 -11.03
CA GLU A 143 4.57 28.33 -10.16
C GLU A 143 3.99 28.69 -8.79
N GLY A 144 4.68 28.28 -7.72
CA GLY A 144 4.22 28.48 -6.34
C GLY A 144 3.24 27.45 -5.82
N ASP A 145 2.82 26.46 -6.62
CA ASP A 145 1.99 25.37 -6.13
C ASP A 145 2.69 24.58 -5.03
N ILE A 146 1.98 24.30 -3.95
CA ILE A 146 2.43 23.29 -2.98
C ILE A 146 2.10 21.92 -3.56
N CYS A 147 3.10 21.07 -3.61
CA CYS A 147 3.02 19.70 -4.10
C CYS A 147 3.20 18.72 -2.96
N ARG A 148 2.19 17.91 -2.69
CA ARG A 148 2.24 16.82 -1.71
C ARG A 148 2.23 15.48 -2.45
N VAL A 149 3.25 14.67 -2.16
CA VAL A 149 3.43 13.35 -2.77
C VAL A 149 3.60 12.30 -1.67
N GLU A 150 2.90 11.20 -1.80
CA GLU A 150 3.03 10.02 -0.95
C GLU A 150 2.99 8.76 -1.80
N ILE A 151 3.83 7.78 -1.48
CA ILE A 151 3.81 6.46 -2.12
C ILE A 151 4.24 5.38 -1.14
N PHE A 152 3.63 4.21 -1.27
CA PHE A 152 3.95 2.99 -0.51
C PHE A 152 4.52 1.94 -1.45
N SER A 153 5.84 1.79 -1.49
CA SER A 153 6.50 0.71 -2.24
C SER A 153 6.22 -0.65 -1.63
N VAL A 154 6.13 -1.69 -2.47
CA VAL A 154 5.79 -3.06 -2.05
C VAL A 154 6.87 -4.05 -2.49
N ILE A 155 7.31 -4.92 -1.58
CA ILE A 155 8.14 -6.11 -1.85
C ILE A 155 7.63 -7.25 -0.95
N ASN A 156 7.34 -8.42 -1.54
CA ASN A 156 6.87 -9.62 -0.84
C ASN A 156 5.65 -9.39 0.08
N GLY A 157 4.75 -8.48 -0.31
CA GLY A 157 3.57 -8.10 0.47
C GLY A 157 3.83 -7.09 1.59
N TYR A 158 5.10 -6.82 1.95
CA TYR A 158 5.45 -5.73 2.85
C TYR A 158 5.39 -4.40 2.11
N HIS A 159 4.96 -3.36 2.80
CA HIS A 159 4.92 -2.01 2.23
C HIS A 159 5.34 -0.96 3.27
N ALA A 160 6.04 0.06 2.81
CA ALA A 160 6.38 1.22 3.61
C ALA A 160 6.17 2.49 2.78
N GLY A 161 5.51 3.47 3.39
CA GLY A 161 5.17 4.73 2.76
C GLY A 161 6.02 5.88 3.26
N VAL A 162 6.26 6.82 2.36
CA VAL A 162 6.89 8.10 2.65
C VAL A 162 6.06 9.21 2.02
N CYS A 163 5.88 10.29 2.75
CA CYS A 163 5.25 11.52 2.26
C CYS A 163 6.29 12.66 2.25
N ARG A 164 6.29 13.44 1.18
CA ARG A 164 7.09 14.69 1.08
C ARG A 164 6.25 15.80 0.49
N THR A 165 6.58 17.01 0.92
CA THR A 165 5.97 18.24 0.40
C THR A 165 7.06 19.11 -0.21
N ALA A 166 6.81 19.61 -1.42
CA ALA A 166 7.67 20.52 -2.13
C ALA A 166 6.87 21.72 -2.64
N SER A 167 7.53 22.70 -3.21
CA SER A 167 6.92 23.77 -3.99
C SER A 167 7.35 23.65 -5.46
N VAL A 168 6.44 23.93 -6.35
CA VAL A 168 6.76 24.12 -7.76
C VAL A 168 7.37 25.51 -7.92
N GLY A 169 8.69 25.56 -8.11
CA GLY A 169 9.44 26.82 -8.05
C GLY A 169 9.53 27.40 -6.63
N ASP A 170 9.54 28.72 -6.51
CA ASP A 170 9.67 29.40 -5.22
C ASP A 170 8.42 29.22 -4.34
N PRO A 171 8.58 28.80 -3.07
CA PRO A 171 7.44 28.59 -2.19
C PRO A 171 6.76 29.92 -1.80
N PRO A 172 5.42 29.96 -1.74
CA PRO A 172 4.72 31.12 -1.18
C PRO A 172 5.16 31.42 0.25
N LYS A 173 5.29 32.70 0.61
CA LYS A 173 5.74 33.14 1.95
C LYS A 173 4.98 32.44 3.08
N LYS A 174 3.66 32.30 2.96
CA LYS A 174 2.83 31.61 3.95
C LYS A 174 3.20 30.12 4.12
N ALA A 175 3.57 29.45 3.03
CA ALA A 175 4.00 28.05 3.09
C ALA A 175 5.31 27.90 3.85
N SER A 176 6.27 28.80 3.60
CA SER A 176 7.55 28.84 4.35
C SER A 176 7.35 29.14 5.83
N GLU A 177 6.43 30.04 6.18
CA GLU A 177 6.08 30.36 7.58
C GLU A 177 5.44 29.14 8.28
N ILE A 178 4.53 28.42 7.60
CA ILE A 178 3.91 27.19 8.14
C ILE A 178 4.97 26.12 8.33
N TRP A 179 5.86 25.94 7.37
CA TRP A 179 6.94 24.95 7.47
C TRP A 179 7.86 25.24 8.65
N ALA A 180 8.28 26.49 8.83
CA ALA A 180 9.12 26.90 9.97
C ALA A 180 8.48 26.52 11.32
N ASN A 181 7.16 26.75 11.47
CA ASN A 181 6.43 26.40 12.69
C ASN A 181 6.24 24.89 12.90
N LEU A 182 6.37 24.08 11.82
CA LEU A 182 6.23 22.61 11.93
C LEU A 182 7.54 21.91 12.31
N VAL A 183 8.70 22.53 12.08
CA VAL A 183 10.02 21.93 12.34
C VAL A 183 10.67 22.44 13.63
N GLU A 184 10.09 23.45 14.32
CA GLU A 184 10.44 23.87 15.66
C GLU A 184 9.85 22.91 16.72
#